data_b59af6a7d82477266ba9857008f19d08
#
_entry.id   b59af6a7d82477266ba9857008f19d08
#
_cell.length_a   1.000
_cell.length_b   1.000
_cell.length_c   1.000
_cell.angle_alpha   90.00
_cell.angle_beta   90.00
_cell.angle_gamma   90.00
#
_symmetry.space_group_name_H-M   'P 1'
#
loop_
_entity.id
_entity.type
_entity.pdbx_description
1 polymer ?
#
loop_
_entity_poly.entity_id
_entity_poly.type
_entity_poly.pdbx_seq_one_letter_code
_entity_poly.pdbx_strand_id
1 'polypeptide(L)'
;LLQAALERWEEVEQEQVFGSLEEVPDPRERLRKLFQLVGHETKPHAIYSELLRALEHPAVGPVIERVSQRRLDYLTASFRQAGLGRGDAQHRARLTYAAYVGFLQLRPQQPRMTHEEFEEYLEHVINTLIPA
;
A
#
# COMPACT_ATOMS: atom_id res chain seq x y z
N LEU A 1 -17.01 6.38 -19.32
CA LEU A 1 -15.58 6.28 -19.68
C LEU A 1 -14.67 6.35 -18.46
N LEU A 2 -14.80 7.38 -17.63
CA LEU A 2 -13.99 7.48 -16.41
C LEU A 2 -14.26 6.33 -15.45
N GLN A 3 -15.53 6.01 -15.23
CA GLN A 3 -15.91 4.92 -14.33
C GLN A 3 -15.32 3.58 -14.79
N ALA A 4 -15.40 3.29 -16.09
CA ALA A 4 -14.84 2.06 -16.65
C ALA A 4 -13.32 2.01 -16.51
N ALA A 5 -12.65 3.14 -16.71
CA ALA A 5 -11.19 3.23 -16.54
C ALA A 5 -10.78 3.00 -15.09
N LEU A 6 -11.53 3.54 -14.13
CA LEU A 6 -11.27 3.35 -12.70
C LEU A 6 -11.49 1.91 -12.28
N GLU A 7 -12.55 1.27 -12.77
CA GLU A 7 -12.83 -0.14 -12.49
C GLU A 7 -11.72 -1.04 -13.05
N ARG A 8 -11.24 -0.74 -14.26
CA ARG A 8 -10.14 -1.48 -14.87
C ARG A 8 -8.84 -1.32 -14.08
N TRP A 9 -8.53 -0.09 -13.64
CA TRP A 9 -7.38 0.16 -12.78
C TRP A 9 -7.46 -0.64 -11.48
N GLU A 10 -8.63 -0.66 -10.87
CA GLU A 10 -8.87 -1.40 -9.63
C GLU A 10 -8.62 -2.90 -9.79
N GLU A 11 -9.11 -3.50 -10.88
CA GLU A 11 -8.92 -4.92 -11.18
C GLU A 11 -7.44 -5.26 -11.42
N VAL A 12 -6.77 -4.46 -12.25
CA VAL A 12 -5.37 -4.69 -12.59
C VAL A 12 -4.48 -4.56 -11.37
N GLU A 13 -4.74 -3.55 -10.56
CA GLU A 13 -3.97 -3.30 -9.34
C GLU A 13 -4.12 -4.46 -8.37
N GLN A 14 -5.33 -4.96 -8.19
CA GLN A 14 -5.57 -6.10 -7.29
C GLN A 14 -4.85 -7.36 -7.76
N GLU A 15 -4.91 -7.67 -9.05
CA GLU A 15 -4.22 -8.83 -9.61
C GLU A 15 -2.71 -8.72 -9.47
N GLN A 16 -2.14 -7.55 -9.78
CA GLN A 16 -0.69 -7.35 -9.75
C GLN A 16 -0.12 -7.32 -8.34
N VAL A 17 -0.81 -6.67 -7.42
CA VAL A 17 -0.30 -6.53 -6.05
C VAL A 17 -0.58 -7.78 -5.24
N PHE A 18 -1.83 -8.24 -5.18
CA PHE A 18 -2.20 -9.33 -4.28
C PHE A 18 -1.97 -10.70 -4.88
N GLY A 19 -2.14 -10.85 -6.20
CA GLY A 19 -1.95 -12.15 -6.87
C GLY A 19 -0.54 -12.71 -6.70
N SER A 20 0.47 -11.84 -6.78
CA SER A 20 1.87 -12.27 -6.62
C SER A 20 2.24 -12.66 -5.19
N LEU A 21 1.44 -12.24 -4.21
CA LEU A 21 1.70 -12.52 -2.79
C LEU A 21 1.06 -13.81 -2.30
N GLU A 22 0.08 -14.35 -3.01
CA GLU A 22 -0.63 -15.56 -2.60
C GLU A 22 0.29 -16.78 -2.51
N GLU A 23 1.36 -16.80 -3.30
CA GLU A 23 2.31 -17.91 -3.33
C GLU A 23 3.32 -17.88 -2.17
N VAL A 24 3.34 -16.82 -1.38
CA VAL A 24 4.28 -16.66 -0.25
C VAL A 24 3.57 -17.09 1.03
N PRO A 25 3.87 -18.29 1.57
CA PRO A 25 3.13 -18.80 2.73
C PRO A 25 3.47 -18.12 4.06
N ASP A 26 4.71 -17.67 4.25
CA ASP A 26 5.11 -17.02 5.49
C ASP A 26 4.55 -15.59 5.54
N PRO A 27 3.73 -15.24 6.55
CA PRO A 27 3.13 -13.91 6.63
C PRO A 27 4.15 -12.77 6.71
N ARG A 28 5.28 -12.98 7.41
CA ARG A 28 6.32 -11.95 7.54
C ARG A 28 7.03 -11.72 6.21
N GLU A 29 7.36 -12.79 5.51
CA GLU A 29 7.98 -12.70 4.19
C GLU A 29 7.01 -12.09 3.17
N ARG A 30 5.73 -12.40 3.27
CA ARG A 30 4.70 -11.82 2.41
C ARG A 30 4.60 -10.30 2.62
N LEU A 31 4.60 -9.85 3.87
CA LEU A 31 4.59 -8.42 4.19
C LEU A 31 5.86 -7.74 3.68
N ARG A 32 7.02 -8.37 3.87
CA ARG A 32 8.30 -7.84 3.37
C ARG A 32 8.25 -7.68 1.86
N LYS A 33 7.78 -8.70 1.16
CA LYS A 33 7.66 -8.67 -0.30
C LYS A 33 6.67 -7.58 -0.75
N LEU A 34 5.55 -7.44 -0.05
CA LEU A 34 4.59 -6.37 -0.32
C LEU A 34 5.24 -5.00 -0.22
N PHE A 35 5.97 -4.74 0.85
CA PHE A 35 6.64 -3.45 1.05
C PHE A 35 7.68 -3.18 -0.04
N GLN A 36 8.44 -4.20 -0.44
CA GLN A 36 9.42 -4.09 -1.52
C GLN A 36 8.76 -3.80 -2.87
N LEU A 37 7.69 -4.51 -3.20
CA LEU A 37 6.93 -4.28 -4.43
C LEU A 37 6.38 -2.87 -4.48
N VAL A 38 5.73 -2.43 -3.41
CA VAL A 38 5.15 -1.09 -3.30
C VAL A 38 6.25 -0.03 -3.40
N GLY A 39 7.39 -0.26 -2.77
CA GLY A 39 8.50 0.69 -2.79
C GLY A 39 9.14 0.87 -4.15
N HIS A 40 9.14 -0.17 -4.99
CA HIS A 40 9.81 -0.13 -6.30
C HIS A 40 8.88 0.12 -7.48
N GLU A 41 7.58 -0.10 -7.31
CA GLU A 41 6.59 0.15 -8.35
C GLU A 41 6.27 1.63 -8.43
N THR A 42 6.43 2.24 -9.62
CA THR A 42 6.20 3.68 -9.78
C THR A 42 4.87 4.02 -10.44
N LYS A 43 4.46 3.27 -11.48
CA LYS A 43 3.25 3.60 -12.24
C LYS A 43 1.94 3.46 -11.46
N PRO A 44 1.67 2.32 -10.78
CA PRO A 44 0.43 2.19 -10.02
C PRO A 44 0.30 3.22 -8.92
N HIS A 45 1.42 3.60 -8.30
CA HIS A 45 1.42 4.59 -7.22
C HIS A 45 1.22 6.00 -7.74
N ALA A 46 1.72 6.31 -8.94
CA ALA A 46 1.48 7.59 -9.58
C ALA A 46 -0.01 7.79 -9.86
N ILE A 47 -0.68 6.75 -10.36
CA ILE A 47 -2.13 6.78 -10.60
C ILE A 47 -2.89 6.95 -9.29
N TYR A 48 -2.54 6.17 -8.26
CA TYR A 48 -3.18 6.27 -6.94
C TYR A 48 -3.00 7.66 -6.34
N SER A 49 -1.81 8.22 -6.44
CA SER A 49 -1.50 9.57 -5.95
C SER A 49 -2.37 10.63 -6.65
N GLU A 50 -2.55 10.52 -7.96
CA GLU A 50 -3.43 11.43 -8.71
C GLU A 50 -4.89 11.27 -8.29
N LEU A 51 -5.35 10.03 -8.07
CA LEU A 51 -6.71 9.78 -7.61
C LEU A 51 -6.95 10.36 -6.21
N LEU A 52 -5.96 10.30 -5.33
CA LEU A 52 -6.07 10.92 -4.00
C LEU A 52 -6.27 12.43 -4.07
N ARG A 53 -5.73 13.08 -5.10
CA ARG A 53 -5.95 14.53 -5.32
C ARG A 53 -7.33 14.85 -5.88
N ALA A 54 -8.03 13.86 -6.39
CA ALA A 54 -9.33 14.02 -7.03
C ALA A 54 -10.48 13.39 -6.21
N LEU A 55 -10.32 13.27 -4.89
CA LEU A 55 -11.28 12.59 -4.02
C LEU A 55 -12.68 13.22 -4.06
N GLU A 56 -12.78 14.50 -4.36
CA GLU A 56 -14.07 15.19 -4.44
C GLU A 56 -14.87 14.83 -5.69
N HIS A 57 -14.21 14.23 -6.69
CA HIS A 57 -14.90 13.80 -7.90
C HIS A 57 -15.83 12.62 -7.58
N PRO A 58 -17.12 12.67 -7.99
CA PRO A 58 -18.09 11.63 -7.61
C PRO A 58 -17.73 10.22 -8.07
N ALA A 59 -16.96 10.07 -9.14
CA ALA A 59 -16.54 8.76 -9.63
C ALA A 59 -15.31 8.23 -8.87
N VAL A 60 -14.48 9.10 -8.32
CA VAL A 60 -13.19 8.74 -7.71
C VAL A 60 -13.36 8.32 -6.25
N GLY A 61 -14.11 9.09 -5.46
CA GLY A 61 -14.27 8.84 -4.03
C GLY A 61 -14.63 7.40 -3.68
N PRO A 62 -15.73 6.86 -4.27
CA PRO A 62 -16.14 5.49 -3.96
C PRO A 62 -15.10 4.41 -4.32
N VAL A 63 -14.37 4.60 -5.42
CA VAL A 63 -13.32 3.66 -5.83
C VAL A 63 -12.17 3.66 -4.83
N ILE A 64 -11.71 4.86 -4.45
CA ILE A 64 -10.63 5.00 -3.46
C ILE A 64 -11.05 4.41 -2.12
N GLU A 65 -12.28 4.64 -1.69
CA GLU A 65 -12.80 4.06 -0.45
C GLU A 65 -12.73 2.53 -0.47
N ARG A 66 -13.18 1.90 -1.56
CA ARG A 66 -13.12 0.44 -1.70
C ARG A 66 -11.69 -0.08 -1.72
N VAL A 67 -10.82 0.55 -2.48
CA VAL A 67 -9.41 0.15 -2.59
C VAL A 67 -8.71 0.29 -1.24
N SER A 68 -8.90 1.40 -0.56
CA SER A 68 -8.31 1.65 0.76
C SER A 68 -8.79 0.62 1.78
N GLN A 69 -10.08 0.30 1.78
CA GLN A 69 -10.62 -0.67 2.73
C GLN A 69 -10.06 -2.07 2.47
N ARG A 70 -9.96 -2.48 1.22
CA ARG A 70 -9.36 -3.78 0.88
C ARG A 70 -7.90 -3.88 1.32
N ARG A 71 -7.14 -2.81 1.12
CA ARG A 71 -5.74 -2.76 1.54
C ARG A 71 -5.61 -2.84 3.05
N LEU A 72 -6.44 -2.10 3.78
CA LEU A 72 -6.45 -2.16 5.24
C LEU A 72 -6.82 -3.54 5.75
N ASP A 73 -7.83 -4.18 5.15
CA ASP A 73 -8.25 -5.52 5.53
C ASP A 73 -7.15 -6.55 5.27
N TYR A 74 -6.47 -6.43 4.12
CA TYR A 74 -5.35 -7.30 3.79
C TYR A 74 -4.20 -7.15 4.78
N LEU A 75 -3.83 -5.91 5.10
CA LEU A 75 -2.76 -5.64 6.06
C LEU A 75 -3.12 -6.16 7.45
N THR A 76 -4.35 -5.92 7.89
CA THR A 76 -4.82 -6.41 9.19
C THR A 76 -4.72 -7.93 9.28
N ALA A 77 -5.22 -8.63 8.26
CA ALA A 77 -5.15 -10.07 8.20
C ALA A 77 -3.70 -10.57 8.21
N SER A 78 -2.83 -9.91 7.45
CA SER A 78 -1.41 -10.26 7.37
C SER A 78 -0.69 -10.06 8.69
N PHE A 79 -0.95 -8.97 9.39
CA PHE A 79 -0.37 -8.73 10.71
C PHE A 79 -0.90 -9.71 11.75
N ARG A 80 -2.15 -10.10 11.65
CA ARG A 80 -2.69 -11.14 12.53
C ARG A 80 -2.01 -12.48 12.30
N GLN A 81 -1.82 -12.86 11.04
CA GLN A 81 -1.13 -14.09 10.68
C GLN A 81 0.33 -14.06 11.15
N ALA A 82 0.94 -12.88 11.20
CA ALA A 82 2.29 -12.70 11.71
C ALA A 82 2.36 -12.72 13.25
N GLY A 83 1.25 -12.88 13.95
CA GLY A 83 1.23 -13.10 15.38
C GLY A 83 0.67 -11.97 16.24
N LEU A 84 0.25 -10.86 15.63
CA LEU A 84 -0.32 -9.76 16.39
C LEU A 84 -1.76 -10.05 16.79
N GLY A 85 -2.17 -9.58 17.97
CA GLY A 85 -3.55 -9.61 18.39
C GLY A 85 -4.41 -8.72 17.51
N ARG A 86 -5.75 -8.89 17.61
CA ARG A 86 -6.69 -8.22 16.72
C ARG A 86 -6.57 -6.70 16.75
N GLY A 87 -6.51 -6.11 17.95
CA GLY A 87 -6.40 -4.65 18.09
C GLY A 87 -5.09 -4.12 17.58
N ASP A 88 -3.98 -4.78 17.94
CA ASP A 88 -2.64 -4.38 17.49
C ASP A 88 -2.50 -4.51 15.98
N ALA A 89 -3.08 -5.55 15.39
CA ALA A 89 -3.05 -5.74 13.95
C ALA A 89 -3.80 -4.61 13.22
N GLN A 90 -4.97 -4.21 13.73
CA GLN A 90 -5.74 -3.10 13.17
C GLN A 90 -4.99 -1.79 13.25
N HIS A 91 -4.39 -1.49 14.40
CA HIS A 91 -3.62 -0.26 14.58
C HIS A 91 -2.37 -0.26 13.69
N ARG A 92 -1.68 -1.37 13.60
CA ARG A 92 -0.48 -1.47 12.77
C ARG A 92 -0.80 -1.37 11.28
N ALA A 93 -1.90 -1.98 10.84
CA ALA A 93 -2.37 -1.86 9.46
C ALA A 93 -2.66 -0.40 9.11
N ARG A 94 -3.35 0.29 10.00
CA ARG A 94 -3.69 1.70 9.80
C ARG A 94 -2.44 2.58 9.77
N LEU A 95 -1.50 2.35 10.67
CA LEU A 95 -0.23 3.07 10.70
C LEU A 95 0.57 2.82 9.41
N THR A 96 0.64 1.58 8.98
CA THR A 96 1.34 1.20 7.75
C THR A 96 0.75 1.90 6.54
N TYR A 97 -0.57 1.88 6.42
CA TYR A 97 -1.25 2.49 5.28
C TYR A 97 -1.12 4.01 5.32
N ALA A 98 -1.24 4.62 6.48
CA ALA A 98 -1.05 6.06 6.65
C ALA A 98 0.37 6.50 6.27
N ALA A 99 1.38 5.71 6.62
CA ALA A 99 2.77 5.97 6.24
C ALA A 99 2.94 5.92 4.72
N TYR A 100 2.32 4.96 4.07
CA TYR A 100 2.35 4.82 2.61
C TYR A 100 1.68 6.03 1.94
N VAL A 101 0.46 6.36 2.34
CA VAL A 101 -0.28 7.50 1.77
C VAL A 101 0.45 8.80 2.02
N GLY A 102 0.97 8.99 3.24
CA GLY A 102 1.77 10.17 3.59
C GLY A 102 3.01 10.30 2.73
N PHE A 103 3.71 9.19 2.49
CA PHE A 103 4.89 9.18 1.61
C PHE A 103 4.52 9.63 0.19
N LEU A 104 3.41 9.12 -0.36
CA LEU A 104 2.95 9.52 -1.70
C LEU A 104 2.61 11.01 -1.76
N GLN A 105 1.99 11.55 -0.71
CA GLN A 105 1.59 12.96 -0.67
C GLN A 105 2.80 13.89 -0.50
N LEU A 106 3.83 13.44 0.21
CA LEU A 106 5.02 14.25 0.45
C LEU A 106 6.01 14.24 -0.70
N ARG A 107 6.00 13.18 -1.52
CA ARG A 107 6.95 13.00 -2.63
C ARG A 107 7.13 14.23 -3.53
N PRO A 108 6.05 14.90 -3.98
CA PRO A 108 6.19 16.06 -4.85
C PRO A 108 6.77 17.29 -4.18
N GLN A 109 6.78 17.34 -2.83
CA GLN A 109 7.12 18.51 -2.04
C GLN A 109 8.52 18.46 -1.43
N GLN A 110 9.15 17.29 -1.47
CA GLN A 110 10.45 17.07 -0.85
C GLN A 110 11.54 16.85 -1.89
N PRO A 111 12.80 17.16 -1.56
CA PRO A 111 13.92 16.77 -2.42
C PRO A 111 13.87 15.25 -2.66
N ARG A 112 14.15 14.85 -3.88
CA ARG A 112 14.17 13.44 -4.23
C ARG A 112 15.26 12.72 -3.45
N MET A 113 14.91 11.60 -2.87
CA MET A 113 15.87 10.68 -2.32
C MET A 113 16.70 10.06 -3.44
N THR A 114 17.98 9.82 -3.19
CA THR A 114 18.78 8.97 -4.06
C THR A 114 18.24 7.53 -3.96
N HIS A 115 18.62 6.69 -4.91
CA HIS A 115 18.25 5.26 -4.86
C HIS A 115 18.71 4.62 -3.54
N GLU A 116 19.93 4.90 -3.13
CA GLU A 116 20.51 4.37 -1.89
C GLU A 116 19.73 4.85 -0.66
N GLU A 117 19.42 6.14 -0.59
CA GLU A 117 18.61 6.71 0.51
C GLU A 117 17.24 6.07 0.57
N PHE A 118 16.61 5.83 -0.58
CA PHE A 118 15.29 5.20 -0.63
C PHE A 118 15.35 3.76 -0.14
N GLU A 119 16.37 2.99 -0.53
CA GLU A 119 16.55 1.62 -0.07
C GLU A 119 16.74 1.56 1.45
N GLU A 120 17.52 2.47 2.01
CA GLU A 120 17.72 2.57 3.46
C GLU A 120 16.41 2.91 4.18
N TYR A 121 15.64 3.83 3.63
CA TYR A 121 14.34 4.21 4.20
C TYR A 121 13.36 3.02 4.15
N LEU A 122 13.30 2.32 3.03
CA LEU A 122 12.42 1.16 2.87
C LEU A 122 12.78 0.07 3.88
N GLU A 123 14.06 -0.22 4.05
CA GLU A 123 14.52 -1.21 5.03
C GLU A 123 14.15 -0.79 6.46
N HIS A 124 14.26 0.49 6.76
CA HIS A 124 13.83 1.03 8.05
C HIS A 124 12.32 0.82 8.27
N VAL A 125 11.50 1.08 7.25
CA VAL A 125 10.05 0.87 7.32
C VAL A 125 9.73 -0.61 7.58
N ILE A 126 10.38 -1.50 6.83
CA ILE A 126 10.20 -2.95 6.97
C ILE A 126 10.54 -3.38 8.40
N ASN A 127 11.70 -2.97 8.90
CA ASN A 127 12.17 -3.37 10.24
C ASN A 127 11.32 -2.77 11.36
N THR A 128 10.71 -1.63 11.12
CA THR A 128 9.87 -0.94 12.12
C THR A 128 8.46 -1.52 12.17
N LEU A 129 7.87 -1.81 11.02
CA LEU A 129 6.46 -2.16 10.94
C LEU A 129 6.17 -3.66 10.94
N ILE A 130 7.07 -4.48 10.42
CA ILE A 130 6.86 -5.92 10.40
C ILE A 130 7.36 -6.54 11.71
N PRO A 131 6.49 -7.28 12.45
CA PRO A 131 6.91 -7.91 13.69
C PRO A 131 7.97 -8.98 13.46
N ALA A 132 8.86 -9.13 14.42
CA ALA A 132 9.94 -10.11 14.38
C ALA A 132 9.41 -11.56 14.45
#